data_4b9ee495b894148dee35b2bebdaa4c9d
#
_entry.id   4b9ee495b894148dee35b2bebdaa4c9d
#
_cell.length_a   1.000
_cell.length_b   1.000
_cell.length_c   1.000
_cell.angle_alpha   90.00
_cell.angle_beta   90.00
_cell.angle_gamma   90.00
#
_symmetry.space_group_name_H-M   'P 1'
#
loop_
_entity.id
_entity.type
_entity.pdbx_description
1 polymer ?
#
loop_
_entity_poly.entity_id
_entity_poly.type
_entity_poly.pdbx_seq_one_letter_code
_entity_poly.pdbx_strand_id
1 'polypeptide(L)'
;MNDFEKIKYDIDEATAKKIKKLIKLFKKSQDKLLGDIAAIILENMDDDGAIFISEPLTFQIRNSVTKTFSEMNADELAFLNEVLENGYNEAFNQTAKKIGITADWELVRKEFIARAISAPINGKNYSDRVWENVNDLANRIYNDILDCIRTGKRPNAIAKQIKDDFGVSAYQAARLVNTELARVVNEAQMDVYKNSGVVEKVMFSATLENNTCDICGDMDGKYYSLHNAPKIPVHPNCRCCLIPVVDDWKPTQRADDSTKTKIDYITFKEWKNK
;
A
#
# COMPACT_ATOMS: atom_id res chain seq x y z
N MET A 1 9.72 -9.21 -21.02
CA MET A 1 8.72 -8.36 -20.31
C MET A 1 8.25 -7.33 -21.32
N ASN A 2 6.95 -7.22 -21.47
CA ASN A 2 6.38 -6.18 -22.33
C ASN A 2 6.61 -4.81 -21.68
N ASP A 3 6.68 -3.77 -22.49
CA ASP A 3 7.05 -2.42 -22.03
C ASP A 3 6.08 -1.86 -20.97
N PHE A 4 4.79 -2.17 -21.05
CA PHE A 4 3.78 -1.67 -20.14
C PHE A 4 3.77 -2.42 -18.80
N GLU A 5 3.98 -3.73 -18.82
CA GLU A 5 4.26 -4.51 -17.60
C GLU A 5 5.53 -4.00 -16.90
N LYS A 6 6.55 -3.66 -17.69
CA LYS A 6 7.82 -3.14 -17.18
C LYS A 6 7.63 -1.82 -16.43
N ILE A 7 6.83 -0.90 -16.94
CA ILE A 7 6.54 0.37 -16.26
C ILE A 7 6.01 0.09 -14.83
N LYS A 8 5.00 -0.77 -14.73
CA LYS A 8 4.44 -1.13 -13.42
C LYS A 8 5.46 -1.82 -12.53
N TYR A 9 6.19 -2.79 -13.07
CA TYR A 9 7.22 -3.52 -12.33
C TYR A 9 8.29 -2.58 -11.75
N ASP A 10 8.83 -1.66 -12.56
CA ASP A 10 9.86 -0.73 -12.12
C ASP A 10 9.35 0.21 -10.99
N ILE A 11 8.08 0.64 -11.08
CA ILE A 11 7.44 1.45 -10.03
C ILE A 11 7.23 0.63 -8.75
N ASP A 12 6.77 -0.62 -8.85
CA ASP A 12 6.59 -1.52 -7.70
C ASP A 12 7.93 -1.78 -6.98
N GLU A 13 9.01 -2.05 -7.73
CA GLU A 13 10.35 -2.28 -7.18
C GLU A 13 10.92 -1.02 -6.50
N ALA A 14 10.72 0.15 -7.10
CA ALA A 14 11.13 1.42 -6.50
C ALA A 14 10.37 1.68 -5.18
N THR A 15 9.06 1.37 -5.18
CA THR A 15 8.20 1.55 -4.01
C THR A 15 8.50 0.54 -2.91
N ALA A 16 8.85 -0.69 -3.22
CA ALA A 16 9.28 -1.68 -2.23
C ALA A 16 10.48 -1.19 -1.40
N LYS A 17 11.41 -0.43 -2.02
CA LYS A 17 12.51 0.23 -1.30
C LYS A 17 12.01 1.36 -0.39
N LYS A 18 11.02 2.13 -0.82
CA LYS A 18 10.41 3.20 -0.02
C LYS A 18 9.60 2.64 1.17
N ILE A 19 8.88 1.54 0.99
CA ILE A 19 8.14 0.86 2.08
C ILE A 19 9.06 0.48 3.25
N LYS A 20 10.33 0.11 2.98
CA LYS A 20 11.30 -0.12 4.05
C LYS A 20 11.53 1.12 4.94
N LYS A 21 11.39 2.33 4.39
CA LYS A 21 11.46 3.58 5.18
C LYS A 21 10.22 3.74 6.04
N LEU A 22 9.03 3.45 5.51
CA LEU A 22 7.78 3.47 6.28
C LEU A 22 7.85 2.50 7.48
N ILE A 23 8.33 1.27 7.26
CA ILE A 23 8.52 0.30 8.36
C ILE A 23 9.50 0.82 9.42
N LYS A 24 10.54 1.56 9.02
CA LYS A 24 11.46 2.20 9.99
C LYS A 24 10.78 3.32 10.79
N LEU A 25 9.86 4.08 10.19
CA LEU A 25 9.06 5.07 10.91
C LEU A 25 8.19 4.40 11.98
N PHE A 26 7.49 3.32 11.63
CA PHE A 26 6.71 2.53 12.60
C PHE A 26 7.60 2.03 13.75
N LYS A 27 8.79 1.51 13.43
CA LYS A 27 9.73 1.06 14.46
C LYS A 27 10.19 2.21 15.37
N LYS A 28 10.47 3.39 14.82
CA LYS A 28 10.84 4.58 15.61
C LYS A 28 9.70 5.00 16.55
N SER A 29 8.45 5.02 16.06
CA SER A 29 7.27 5.32 16.88
C SER A 29 7.06 4.28 17.97
N GLN A 30 7.27 2.98 17.66
CA GLN A 30 7.26 1.88 18.63
C GLN A 30 8.29 2.08 19.74
N ASP A 31 9.55 2.34 19.37
CA ASP A 31 10.65 2.48 20.34
C ASP A 31 10.41 3.73 21.24
N LYS A 32 9.89 4.82 20.67
CA LYS A 32 9.49 6.02 21.42
C LYS A 32 8.39 5.69 22.44
N LEU A 33 7.30 5.09 21.98
CA LEU A 33 6.17 4.73 22.86
C LEU A 33 6.61 3.79 23.98
N LEU A 34 7.45 2.80 23.67
CA LEU A 34 8.00 1.90 24.69
C LEU A 34 8.78 2.64 25.77
N GLY A 35 9.61 3.62 25.37
CA GLY A 35 10.36 4.47 26.31
C GLY A 35 9.43 5.32 27.17
N ASP A 36 8.44 5.97 26.56
CA ASP A 36 7.46 6.80 27.27
C ASP A 36 6.64 5.97 28.28
N ILE A 37 6.15 4.79 27.87
CA ILE A 37 5.39 3.91 28.75
C ILE A 37 6.25 3.35 29.87
N ALA A 38 7.51 2.99 29.62
CA ALA A 38 8.45 2.55 30.66
C ALA A 38 8.67 3.66 31.71
N ALA A 39 8.85 4.90 31.29
CA ALA A 39 9.00 6.04 32.20
C ALA A 39 7.76 6.25 33.04
N ILE A 40 6.57 6.26 32.41
CA ILE A 40 5.28 6.40 33.12
C ILE A 40 5.09 5.28 34.14
N ILE A 41 5.44 4.02 33.79
CA ILE A 41 5.36 2.89 34.71
C ILE A 41 6.27 3.10 35.91
N LEU A 42 7.54 3.48 35.68
CA LEU A 42 8.51 3.72 36.76
C LEU A 42 8.12 4.85 37.70
N GLU A 43 7.53 5.93 37.16
CA GLU A 43 7.04 7.07 37.95
C GLU A 43 5.82 6.73 38.81
N ASN A 44 5.05 5.70 38.46
CA ASN A 44 3.81 5.31 39.15
C ASN A 44 3.92 3.98 39.88
N MET A 45 5.11 3.37 40.00
CA MET A 45 5.39 2.21 40.83
C MET A 45 5.54 2.63 42.27
N ASP A 46 4.99 1.82 43.18
CA ASP A 46 5.26 1.98 44.61
C ASP A 46 6.61 1.32 45.02
N ASP A 47 6.95 1.43 46.30
CA ASP A 47 8.21 0.90 46.86
C ASP A 47 8.32 -0.65 46.73
N ASP A 48 7.19 -1.34 46.62
CA ASP A 48 7.10 -2.79 46.43
C ASP A 48 7.11 -3.20 44.94
N GLY A 49 7.17 -2.23 44.04
CA GLY A 49 7.15 -2.45 42.60
C GLY A 49 5.76 -2.74 42.04
N ALA A 50 4.70 -2.48 42.77
CA ALA A 50 3.34 -2.62 42.29
C ALA A 50 2.83 -1.36 41.61
N ILE A 51 1.94 -1.53 40.64
CA ILE A 51 1.34 -0.44 39.89
C ILE A 51 -0.18 -0.55 40.03
N PHE A 52 -0.81 0.54 40.45
CA PHE A 52 -2.25 0.60 40.58
C PHE A 52 -2.85 1.55 39.53
N ILE A 53 -3.95 1.14 38.92
CA ILE A 53 -4.67 2.00 38.00
C ILE A 53 -5.25 3.19 38.73
N SER A 54 -4.88 4.40 38.30
CA SER A 54 -5.37 5.67 38.78
C SER A 54 -5.73 6.59 37.60
N GLU A 55 -6.52 7.64 37.87
CA GLU A 55 -6.82 8.65 36.83
C GLU A 55 -5.55 9.31 36.27
N PRO A 56 -4.58 9.76 37.07
CA PRO A 56 -3.33 10.32 36.56
C PRO A 56 -2.56 9.35 35.66
N LEU A 57 -2.42 8.07 36.08
CA LEU A 57 -1.73 7.06 35.29
C LEU A 57 -2.42 6.82 33.93
N THR A 58 -3.75 6.64 33.93
CA THR A 58 -4.50 6.43 32.69
C THR A 58 -4.43 7.64 31.77
N PHE A 59 -4.43 8.86 32.29
CA PHE A 59 -4.26 10.10 31.55
C PHE A 59 -2.87 10.19 30.91
N GLN A 60 -1.80 9.90 31.67
CA GLN A 60 -0.42 9.89 31.13
C GLN A 60 -0.27 8.87 30.01
N ILE A 61 -0.74 7.65 30.17
CA ILE A 61 -0.70 6.59 29.14
C ILE A 61 -1.49 7.04 27.90
N ARG A 62 -2.72 7.54 28.07
CA ARG A 62 -3.55 8.02 26.96
C ARG A 62 -2.87 9.13 26.18
N ASN A 63 -2.28 10.12 26.86
CA ASN A 63 -1.59 11.23 26.21
C ASN A 63 -0.37 10.77 25.41
N SER A 64 0.45 9.86 25.95
CA SER A 64 1.61 9.30 25.25
C SER A 64 1.20 8.53 24.00
N VAL A 65 0.18 7.66 24.11
CA VAL A 65 -0.40 6.93 22.99
C VAL A 65 -0.92 7.91 21.93
N THR A 66 -1.81 8.83 22.30
CA THR A 66 -2.42 9.79 21.37
C THR A 66 -1.36 10.61 20.63
N LYS A 67 -0.35 11.12 21.34
CA LYS A 67 0.73 11.90 20.73
C LYS A 67 1.52 11.09 19.71
N THR A 68 1.95 9.89 20.09
CA THR A 68 2.73 9.00 19.21
C THR A 68 1.95 8.66 17.94
N PHE A 69 0.67 8.35 18.06
CA PHE A 69 -0.15 7.95 16.92
C PHE A 69 -0.59 9.13 16.05
N SER A 70 -0.76 10.33 16.60
CA SER A 70 -0.96 11.54 15.79
C SER A 70 0.25 11.84 14.90
N GLU A 71 1.45 11.75 15.45
CA GLU A 71 2.69 11.93 14.69
C GLU A 71 2.82 10.85 13.59
N MET A 72 2.57 9.60 13.94
CA MET A 72 2.64 8.46 13.00
C MET A 72 1.62 8.58 11.86
N ASN A 73 0.40 9.02 12.15
CA ASN A 73 -0.62 9.24 11.12
C ASN A 73 -0.19 10.31 10.12
N ALA A 74 0.37 11.43 10.59
CA ALA A 74 0.87 12.49 9.72
C ALA A 74 2.03 12.00 8.83
N ASP A 75 2.97 11.24 9.39
CA ASP A 75 4.10 10.67 8.65
C ASP A 75 3.65 9.66 7.60
N GLU A 76 2.68 8.78 7.92
CA GLU A 76 2.14 7.79 7.00
C GLU A 76 1.38 8.45 5.85
N LEU A 77 0.56 9.46 6.13
CA LEU A 77 -0.16 10.22 5.10
C LEU A 77 0.79 10.96 4.17
N ALA A 78 1.81 11.64 4.70
CA ALA A 78 2.81 12.32 3.90
C ALA A 78 3.57 11.34 2.99
N PHE A 79 3.95 10.18 3.52
CA PHE A 79 4.60 9.13 2.77
C PHE A 79 3.71 8.59 1.63
N LEU A 80 2.45 8.30 1.92
CA LEU A 80 1.49 7.81 0.91
C LEU A 80 1.27 8.84 -0.19
N ASN A 81 1.02 10.11 0.16
CA ASN A 81 0.88 11.18 -0.82
C ASN A 81 2.06 11.23 -1.79
N GLU A 82 3.29 11.25 -1.26
CA GLU A 82 4.50 11.24 -2.08
C GLU A 82 4.58 10.03 -3.02
N VAL A 83 4.30 8.84 -2.50
CA VAL A 83 4.38 7.59 -3.28
C VAL A 83 3.32 7.55 -4.38
N LEU A 84 2.09 7.95 -4.08
CA LEU A 84 0.98 7.92 -5.05
C LEU A 84 1.16 8.95 -6.15
N GLU A 85 1.57 10.18 -5.80
CA GLU A 85 1.82 11.24 -6.77
C GLU A 85 2.99 10.89 -7.70
N ASN A 86 4.10 10.42 -7.14
CA ASN A 86 5.25 9.97 -7.94
C ASN A 86 4.90 8.76 -8.80
N GLY A 87 4.14 7.80 -8.29
CA GLY A 87 3.70 6.62 -9.02
C GLY A 87 2.82 6.97 -10.21
N TYR A 88 1.86 7.89 -10.02
CA TYR A 88 1.03 8.38 -11.11
C TYR A 88 1.86 9.07 -12.20
N ASN A 89 2.69 10.03 -11.79
CA ASN A 89 3.51 10.79 -12.72
C ASN A 89 4.43 9.91 -13.56
N GLU A 90 5.09 8.95 -12.93
CA GLU A 90 6.01 8.02 -13.60
C GLU A 90 5.25 7.12 -14.58
N ALA A 91 4.14 6.52 -14.15
CA ALA A 91 3.30 5.68 -14.99
C ALA A 91 2.74 6.44 -16.19
N PHE A 92 2.23 7.65 -15.96
CA PHE A 92 1.69 8.51 -17.02
C PHE A 92 2.75 8.85 -18.05
N ASN A 93 3.90 9.39 -17.61
CA ASN A 93 4.96 9.84 -18.50
C ASN A 93 5.56 8.70 -19.33
N GLN A 94 5.86 7.57 -18.69
CA GLN A 94 6.42 6.42 -19.39
C GLN A 94 5.41 5.81 -20.37
N THR A 95 4.13 5.73 -20.00
CA THR A 95 3.07 5.21 -20.85
C THR A 95 2.85 6.13 -22.07
N ALA A 96 2.76 7.45 -21.87
CA ALA A 96 2.62 8.43 -22.94
C ALA A 96 3.79 8.35 -23.93
N LYS A 97 5.02 8.26 -23.41
CA LYS A 97 6.23 8.09 -24.24
C LYS A 97 6.19 6.81 -25.08
N LYS A 98 5.69 5.69 -24.52
CA LYS A 98 5.62 4.39 -25.23
C LYS A 98 4.55 4.37 -26.31
N ILE A 99 3.44 5.10 -26.12
CA ILE A 99 2.38 5.23 -27.13
C ILE A 99 2.74 6.29 -28.18
N GLY A 100 3.80 7.12 -27.96
CA GLY A 100 4.21 8.16 -28.88
C GLY A 100 3.41 9.45 -28.77
N ILE A 101 2.79 9.71 -27.62
CA ILE A 101 2.05 10.96 -27.38
C ILE A 101 3.01 12.03 -26.90
N THR A 102 3.07 13.16 -27.62
CA THR A 102 3.95 14.30 -27.32
C THR A 102 3.19 15.54 -26.84
N ALA A 103 1.90 15.42 -26.51
CA ALA A 103 1.06 16.54 -26.10
C ALA A 103 1.52 17.15 -24.76
N ASP A 104 1.37 18.46 -24.62
CA ASP A 104 1.60 19.19 -23.35
C ASP A 104 0.42 18.93 -22.40
N TRP A 105 0.57 17.92 -21.57
CA TRP A 105 -0.46 17.46 -20.65
C TRP A 105 -0.31 18.08 -19.24
N GLU A 106 0.54 19.07 -19.03
CA GLU A 106 0.85 19.55 -17.66
C GLU A 106 -0.37 20.05 -16.89
N LEU A 107 -1.26 20.80 -17.52
CA LEU A 107 -2.49 21.28 -16.87
C LEU A 107 -3.49 20.16 -16.57
N VAL A 108 -3.74 19.32 -17.58
CA VAL A 108 -4.68 18.20 -17.50
C VAL A 108 -4.18 17.13 -16.50
N ARG A 109 -2.86 16.93 -16.44
CA ARG A 109 -2.22 15.98 -15.53
C ARG A 109 -2.46 16.29 -14.06
N LYS A 110 -2.43 17.56 -13.65
CA LYS A 110 -2.71 17.94 -12.25
C LYS A 110 -4.11 17.55 -11.80
N GLU A 111 -5.12 17.77 -12.65
CA GLU A 111 -6.50 17.36 -12.38
C GLU A 111 -6.64 15.84 -12.33
N PHE A 112 -5.99 15.13 -13.24
CA PHE A 112 -6.00 13.66 -13.27
C PHE A 112 -5.33 13.06 -12.03
N ILE A 113 -4.19 13.61 -11.58
CA ILE A 113 -3.52 13.20 -10.35
C ILE A 113 -4.45 13.40 -9.14
N ALA A 114 -5.02 14.60 -8.99
CA ALA A 114 -5.91 14.90 -7.86
C ALA A 114 -7.11 13.96 -7.84
N ARG A 115 -7.75 13.71 -8.99
CA ARG A 115 -8.85 12.76 -9.13
C ARG A 115 -8.40 11.33 -8.79
N ALA A 116 -7.29 10.88 -9.36
CA ALA A 116 -6.77 9.54 -9.14
C ALA A 116 -6.42 9.30 -7.67
N ILE A 117 -5.73 10.24 -7.02
CA ILE A 117 -5.36 10.10 -5.60
C ILE A 117 -6.60 10.10 -4.69
N SER A 118 -7.59 10.97 -4.95
CA SER A 118 -8.79 11.08 -4.13
C SER A 118 -9.85 10.01 -4.38
N ALA A 119 -9.70 9.20 -5.45
CA ALA A 119 -10.70 8.21 -5.82
C ALA A 119 -10.86 7.12 -4.75
N PRO A 120 -12.09 6.83 -4.29
CA PRO A 120 -12.30 5.85 -3.24
C PRO A 120 -12.24 4.41 -3.78
N ILE A 121 -11.75 3.49 -2.93
CA ILE A 121 -11.95 2.05 -3.09
C ILE A 121 -13.03 1.64 -2.07
N ASN A 122 -14.12 1.03 -2.52
CA ASN A 122 -15.23 0.61 -1.66
C ASN A 122 -15.73 1.74 -0.72
N GLY A 123 -15.88 2.94 -1.27
CA GLY A 123 -16.43 4.10 -0.57
C GLY A 123 -15.48 4.82 0.40
N LYS A 124 -14.25 4.38 0.55
CA LYS A 124 -13.23 5.02 1.40
C LYS A 124 -11.99 5.38 0.59
N ASN A 125 -11.47 6.57 0.81
CA ASN A 125 -10.18 6.98 0.27
C ASN A 125 -9.03 6.44 1.14
N TYR A 126 -7.78 6.59 0.69
CA TYR A 126 -6.63 6.06 1.41
C TYR A 126 -6.39 6.77 2.75
N SER A 127 -6.69 8.07 2.86
CA SER A 127 -6.51 8.82 4.11
C SER A 127 -7.47 8.35 5.20
N ASP A 128 -8.73 8.01 4.85
CA ASP A 128 -9.67 7.41 5.78
C ASP A 128 -9.15 6.08 6.32
N ARG A 129 -8.53 5.27 5.46
CA ARG A 129 -7.96 3.97 5.83
C ARG A 129 -6.72 4.09 6.70
N VAL A 130 -5.84 5.07 6.42
CA VAL A 130 -4.70 5.37 7.30
C VAL A 130 -5.20 5.76 8.67
N TRP A 131 -6.14 6.71 8.74
CA TRP A 131 -6.71 7.16 10.00
C TRP A 131 -7.34 6.02 10.80
N GLU A 132 -8.16 5.17 10.16
CA GLU A 132 -8.78 4.01 10.79
C GLU A 132 -7.73 3.03 11.34
N ASN A 133 -6.76 2.62 10.52
CA ASN A 133 -5.72 1.68 10.90
C ASN A 133 -4.90 2.20 12.11
N VAL A 134 -4.52 3.49 12.07
CA VAL A 134 -3.73 4.12 13.14
C VAL A 134 -4.56 4.27 14.42
N ASN A 135 -5.83 4.66 14.30
CA ASN A 135 -6.72 4.82 15.46
C ASN A 135 -7.05 3.47 16.10
N ASP A 136 -7.29 2.43 15.31
CA ASP A 136 -7.53 1.08 15.81
C ASP A 136 -6.30 0.53 16.56
N LEU A 137 -5.10 0.79 16.04
CA LEU A 137 -3.85 0.43 16.70
C LEU A 137 -3.69 1.18 18.03
N ALA A 138 -3.94 2.50 18.04
CA ALA A 138 -3.84 3.33 19.22
C ALA A 138 -4.78 2.83 20.34
N ASN A 139 -6.04 2.57 20.01
CA ASN A 139 -7.05 2.07 20.95
C ASN A 139 -6.68 0.68 21.49
N ARG A 140 -6.22 -0.22 20.64
CA ARG A 140 -5.78 -1.56 21.05
C ARG A 140 -4.61 -1.48 22.01
N ILE A 141 -3.56 -0.76 21.68
CA ILE A 141 -2.37 -0.61 22.53
C ILE A 141 -2.73 0.03 23.88
N TYR A 142 -3.57 1.06 23.89
CA TYR A 142 -4.02 1.67 25.12
C TYR A 142 -4.73 0.66 26.03
N ASN A 143 -5.68 -0.09 25.50
CA ASN A 143 -6.43 -1.10 26.25
C ASN A 143 -5.51 -2.24 26.73
N ASP A 144 -4.61 -2.72 25.89
CA ASP A 144 -3.69 -3.80 26.23
C ASP A 144 -2.71 -3.41 27.35
N ILE A 145 -2.24 -2.15 27.37
CA ILE A 145 -1.43 -1.63 28.48
C ILE A 145 -2.23 -1.65 29.78
N LEU A 146 -3.46 -1.12 29.77
CA LEU A 146 -4.30 -1.11 30.96
C LEU A 146 -4.64 -2.52 31.47
N ASP A 147 -4.94 -3.44 30.58
CA ASP A 147 -5.24 -4.83 30.93
C ASP A 147 -4.01 -5.56 31.48
N CYS A 148 -2.83 -5.28 30.96
CA CYS A 148 -1.57 -5.78 31.51
C CYS A 148 -1.36 -5.28 32.96
N ILE A 149 -1.60 -3.99 33.22
CA ILE A 149 -1.48 -3.41 34.55
C ILE A 149 -2.54 -4.02 35.52
N ARG A 150 -3.83 -4.09 35.10
CA ARG A 150 -4.92 -4.68 35.91
C ARG A 150 -4.65 -6.13 36.28
N THR A 151 -4.04 -6.88 35.39
CA THR A 151 -3.76 -8.32 35.59
C THR A 151 -2.39 -8.58 36.23
N GLY A 152 -1.65 -7.54 36.64
CA GLY A 152 -0.35 -7.66 37.29
C GLY A 152 0.72 -8.27 36.37
N LYS A 153 0.60 -8.10 35.04
CA LYS A 153 1.62 -8.58 34.11
C LYS A 153 2.91 -7.77 34.26
N ARG A 154 4.05 -8.45 34.10
CA ARG A 154 5.37 -7.81 34.17
C ARG A 154 5.56 -6.83 32.99
N PRO A 155 6.37 -5.75 33.15
CA PRO A 155 6.64 -4.77 32.10
C PRO A 155 7.10 -5.36 30.76
N ASN A 156 7.84 -6.47 30.80
CA ASN A 156 8.29 -7.18 29.58
C ASN A 156 7.12 -7.75 28.76
N ALA A 157 6.00 -8.12 29.40
CA ALA A 157 4.81 -8.59 28.67
C ALA A 157 4.10 -7.45 27.97
N ILE A 158 4.04 -6.26 28.59
CA ILE A 158 3.52 -5.03 27.98
C ILE A 158 4.38 -4.67 26.74
N ALA A 159 5.69 -4.65 26.90
CA ALA A 159 6.63 -4.35 25.82
C ALA A 159 6.49 -5.33 24.64
N LYS A 160 6.30 -6.61 24.91
CA LYS A 160 6.05 -7.62 23.87
C LYS A 160 4.76 -7.36 23.13
N GLN A 161 3.66 -7.12 23.84
CA GLN A 161 2.35 -6.85 23.22
C GLN A 161 2.41 -5.63 22.29
N ILE A 162 2.99 -4.52 22.74
CA ILE A 162 3.19 -3.33 21.91
C ILE A 162 3.98 -3.66 20.64
N LYS A 163 5.06 -4.45 20.74
CA LYS A 163 5.86 -4.83 19.56
C LYS A 163 5.06 -5.66 18.56
N ASP A 164 4.28 -6.61 19.05
CA ASP A 164 3.46 -7.49 18.21
C ASP A 164 2.39 -6.66 17.45
N ASP A 165 1.72 -5.73 18.12
CA ASP A 165 0.70 -4.86 17.54
C ASP A 165 1.28 -3.91 16.46
N PHE A 166 2.44 -3.30 16.73
CA PHE A 166 3.14 -2.49 15.73
C PHE A 166 3.57 -3.31 14.50
N GLY A 167 3.98 -4.56 14.70
CA GLY A 167 4.34 -5.47 13.60
C GLY A 167 3.16 -5.75 12.67
N VAL A 168 1.98 -6.01 13.21
CA VAL A 168 0.74 -6.20 12.44
C VAL A 168 0.38 -4.92 11.68
N SER A 169 0.46 -3.76 12.34
CA SER A 169 0.09 -2.48 11.71
C SER A 169 1.08 -2.08 10.60
N ALA A 170 2.37 -2.30 10.77
CA ALA A 170 3.36 -2.07 9.71
C ALA A 170 3.08 -2.90 8.45
N TYR A 171 2.62 -4.15 8.62
CA TYR A 171 2.18 -4.98 7.49
C TYR A 171 0.92 -4.41 6.83
N GLN A 172 -0.07 -3.95 7.61
CA GLN A 172 -1.29 -3.34 7.08
C GLN A 172 -0.98 -2.06 6.29
N ALA A 173 -0.10 -1.20 6.81
CA ALA A 173 0.35 0.01 6.12
C ALA A 173 1.06 -0.33 4.79
N ALA A 174 1.99 -1.27 4.78
CA ALA A 174 2.64 -1.72 3.55
C ALA A 174 1.64 -2.27 2.52
N ARG A 175 0.65 -3.05 2.98
CA ARG A 175 -0.43 -3.57 2.14
C ARG A 175 -1.31 -2.46 1.56
N LEU A 176 -1.60 -1.42 2.33
CA LEU A 176 -2.34 -0.24 1.88
C LEU A 176 -1.56 0.50 0.78
N VAL A 177 -0.27 0.77 1.01
CA VAL A 177 0.62 1.41 0.02
C VAL A 177 0.59 0.65 -1.30
N ASN A 178 0.81 -0.66 -1.28
CA ASN A 178 0.84 -1.49 -2.50
C ASN A 178 -0.52 -1.47 -3.23
N THR A 179 -1.62 -1.50 -2.49
CA THR A 179 -2.97 -1.53 -3.06
C THR A 179 -3.33 -0.20 -3.73
N GLU A 180 -3.07 0.92 -3.05
CA GLU A 180 -3.36 2.25 -3.58
C GLU A 180 -2.42 2.61 -4.74
N LEU A 181 -1.14 2.22 -4.66
CA LEU A 181 -0.20 2.41 -5.78
C LEU A 181 -0.65 1.64 -7.03
N ALA A 182 -1.05 0.37 -6.89
CA ALA A 182 -1.55 -0.42 -8.01
C ALA A 182 -2.75 0.27 -8.68
N ARG A 183 -3.66 0.85 -7.90
CA ARG A 183 -4.79 1.63 -8.39
C ARG A 183 -4.34 2.85 -9.18
N VAL A 184 -3.51 3.69 -8.57
CA VAL A 184 -3.07 4.97 -9.13
C VAL A 184 -2.24 4.78 -10.40
N VAL A 185 -1.34 3.79 -10.43
CA VAL A 185 -0.54 3.44 -11.62
C VAL A 185 -1.44 2.97 -12.77
N ASN A 186 -2.41 2.09 -12.51
CA ASN A 186 -3.33 1.64 -13.56
C ASN A 186 -4.26 2.77 -14.04
N GLU A 187 -4.72 3.65 -13.15
CA GLU A 187 -5.48 4.84 -13.56
C GLU A 187 -4.65 5.77 -14.45
N ALA A 188 -3.38 6.02 -14.13
CA ALA A 188 -2.48 6.81 -14.94
C ALA A 188 -2.29 6.22 -16.35
N GLN A 189 -2.09 4.91 -16.45
CA GLN A 189 -2.00 4.22 -17.74
C GLN A 189 -3.31 4.32 -18.52
N MET A 190 -4.46 4.09 -17.86
CA MET A 190 -5.78 4.19 -18.49
C MET A 190 -6.12 5.62 -18.94
N ASP A 191 -5.68 6.65 -18.21
CA ASP A 191 -5.85 8.04 -18.64
C ASP A 191 -5.08 8.31 -19.94
N VAL A 192 -3.85 7.79 -20.05
CA VAL A 192 -3.10 7.87 -21.32
C VAL A 192 -3.81 7.09 -22.43
N TYR A 193 -4.26 5.85 -22.19
CA TYR A 193 -4.93 5.03 -23.20
C TYR A 193 -6.19 5.71 -23.74
N LYS A 194 -7.06 6.21 -22.86
CA LYS A 194 -8.32 6.87 -23.22
C LYS A 194 -8.10 8.15 -24.03
N ASN A 195 -7.02 8.89 -23.78
CA ASN A 195 -6.74 10.16 -24.40
C ASN A 195 -5.77 10.03 -25.60
N SER A 196 -5.27 8.83 -25.90
CA SER A 196 -4.34 8.59 -26.99
C SER A 196 -4.96 8.67 -28.39
N GLY A 197 -6.25 8.36 -28.48
CA GLY A 197 -6.95 8.21 -29.77
C GLY A 197 -6.57 6.97 -30.58
N VAL A 198 -5.58 6.18 -30.12
CA VAL A 198 -5.07 4.98 -30.82
C VAL A 198 -5.33 3.67 -30.08
N VAL A 199 -5.64 3.72 -28.80
CA VAL A 199 -5.94 2.54 -27.98
C VAL A 199 -7.46 2.36 -27.89
N GLU A 200 -7.98 1.26 -28.41
CA GLU A 200 -9.41 0.92 -28.33
C GLU A 200 -9.71 -0.14 -27.28
N LYS A 201 -8.74 -1.04 -27.06
CA LYS A 201 -8.87 -2.20 -26.19
C LYS A 201 -7.66 -2.34 -25.28
N VAL A 202 -7.85 -3.02 -24.16
CA VAL A 202 -6.79 -3.44 -23.25
C VAL A 202 -6.87 -4.95 -23.03
N MET A 203 -5.71 -5.56 -22.77
CA MET A 203 -5.61 -6.94 -22.33
C MET A 203 -5.26 -6.97 -20.84
N PHE A 204 -5.97 -7.79 -20.06
CA PHE A 204 -5.63 -8.01 -18.67
C PHE A 204 -4.38 -8.90 -18.59
N SER A 205 -3.38 -8.42 -17.86
CA SER A 205 -2.13 -9.15 -17.59
C SER A 205 -2.03 -9.43 -16.09
N ALA A 206 -2.25 -10.68 -15.72
CA ALA A 206 -2.04 -11.13 -14.35
C ALA A 206 -0.53 -11.29 -14.07
N THR A 207 -0.10 -11.03 -12.86
CA THR A 207 1.28 -11.29 -12.45
C THR A 207 1.54 -12.79 -12.43
N LEU A 208 2.63 -13.28 -13.02
CA LEU A 208 3.02 -14.70 -12.94
C LEU A 208 3.77 -14.95 -11.64
N GLU A 209 3.04 -15.25 -10.59
CA GLU A 209 3.57 -15.61 -9.27
C GLU A 209 2.61 -16.55 -8.54
N ASN A 210 3.13 -17.33 -7.58
CA ASN A 210 2.34 -18.34 -6.85
C ASN A 210 1.16 -17.74 -6.04
N ASN A 211 1.27 -16.46 -5.67
CA ASN A 211 0.25 -15.75 -4.89
C ASN A 211 -0.85 -15.10 -5.75
N THR A 212 -0.77 -15.21 -7.07
CA THR A 212 -1.83 -14.72 -7.96
C THR A 212 -3.11 -15.50 -7.74
N CYS A 213 -4.19 -14.82 -7.42
CA CYS A 213 -5.47 -15.44 -7.13
C CYS A 213 -6.15 -15.97 -8.41
N ASP A 214 -7.06 -16.91 -8.25
CA ASP A 214 -7.77 -17.54 -9.37
C ASP A 214 -8.60 -16.52 -10.18
N ILE A 215 -9.19 -15.50 -9.52
CA ILE A 215 -9.93 -14.42 -10.20
C ILE A 215 -9.03 -13.68 -11.20
N CYS A 216 -7.82 -13.27 -10.76
CA CYS A 216 -6.86 -12.61 -11.64
C CYS A 216 -6.35 -13.57 -12.72
N GLY A 217 -6.06 -14.81 -12.37
CA GLY A 217 -5.63 -15.83 -13.30
C GLY A 217 -6.66 -16.14 -14.38
N ASP A 218 -7.94 -16.13 -14.03
CA ASP A 218 -9.04 -16.32 -14.99
C ASP A 218 -9.23 -15.14 -15.94
N MET A 219 -8.84 -13.94 -15.55
CA MET A 219 -8.88 -12.76 -16.41
C MET A 219 -7.66 -12.64 -17.31
N ASP A 220 -6.58 -13.32 -17.02
CA ASP A 220 -5.32 -13.21 -17.75
C ASP A 220 -5.48 -13.50 -19.25
N GLY A 221 -4.94 -12.63 -20.08
CA GLY A 221 -5.02 -12.71 -21.54
C GLY A 221 -6.37 -12.32 -22.13
N LYS A 222 -7.39 -11.97 -21.33
CA LYS A 222 -8.68 -11.51 -21.84
C LYS A 222 -8.62 -10.03 -22.27
N TYR A 223 -9.37 -9.76 -23.34
CA TYR A 223 -9.47 -8.42 -23.93
C TYR A 223 -10.73 -7.71 -23.48
N TYR A 224 -10.61 -6.40 -23.23
CA TYR A 224 -11.70 -5.54 -22.81
C TYR A 224 -11.67 -4.22 -23.58
N SER A 225 -12.83 -3.65 -23.91
CA SER A 225 -12.89 -2.26 -24.35
C SER A 225 -12.46 -1.33 -23.19
N LEU A 226 -11.97 -0.13 -23.49
CA LEU A 226 -11.54 0.83 -22.45
C LEU A 226 -12.62 1.16 -21.42
N HIS A 227 -13.90 1.12 -21.83
CA HIS A 227 -15.03 1.40 -20.96
C HIS A 227 -15.42 0.24 -20.05
N ASN A 228 -15.16 -1.01 -20.48
CA ASN A 228 -15.51 -2.23 -19.75
C ASN A 228 -14.31 -2.92 -19.12
N ALA A 229 -13.13 -2.27 -19.13
CA ALA A 229 -11.93 -2.79 -18.51
C ALA A 229 -12.15 -2.99 -16.99
N PRO A 230 -11.70 -4.12 -16.43
CA PRO A 230 -11.80 -4.35 -15.00
C PRO A 230 -10.96 -3.31 -14.24
N LYS A 231 -11.49 -2.89 -13.08
CA LYS A 231 -10.74 -1.99 -12.20
C LYS A 231 -9.59 -2.74 -11.53
N ILE A 232 -8.43 -2.13 -11.52
CA ILE A 232 -7.26 -2.60 -10.76
C ILE A 232 -7.03 -1.59 -9.63
N PRO A 233 -6.81 -2.06 -8.39
CA PRO A 233 -6.64 -3.46 -7.94
C PRO A 233 -7.97 -4.24 -7.87
N VAL A 234 -7.91 -5.51 -8.25
CA VAL A 234 -9.06 -6.45 -8.11
C VAL A 234 -9.25 -6.84 -6.64
N HIS A 235 -8.16 -6.91 -5.89
CA HIS A 235 -8.10 -7.25 -4.47
C HIS A 235 -6.89 -6.55 -3.81
N PRO A 236 -6.81 -6.48 -2.47
CA PRO A 236 -5.63 -5.94 -1.80
C PRO A 236 -4.32 -6.64 -2.24
N ASN A 237 -3.24 -5.89 -2.38
CA ASN A 237 -1.95 -6.33 -2.94
C ASN A 237 -2.00 -6.84 -4.39
N CYS A 238 -3.02 -6.51 -5.17
CA CYS A 238 -3.08 -6.87 -6.58
C CYS A 238 -1.93 -6.22 -7.35
N ARG A 239 -1.19 -7.03 -8.13
CA ARG A 239 -0.04 -6.59 -8.93
C ARG A 239 -0.28 -6.69 -10.45
N CYS A 240 -1.51 -7.01 -10.85
CA CYS A 240 -1.90 -7.11 -12.24
C CYS A 240 -1.92 -5.73 -12.93
N CYS A 241 -1.90 -5.71 -14.25
CA CYS A 241 -2.00 -4.49 -15.05
C CYS A 241 -2.86 -4.67 -16.31
N LEU A 242 -3.19 -3.55 -16.95
CA LEU A 242 -3.87 -3.52 -18.24
C LEU A 242 -2.88 -3.08 -19.31
N ILE A 243 -2.74 -3.90 -20.35
CA ILE A 243 -1.83 -3.66 -21.47
C ILE A 243 -2.64 -3.13 -22.65
N PRO A 244 -2.22 -2.01 -23.31
CA PRO A 244 -2.95 -1.48 -24.46
C PRO A 244 -2.80 -2.42 -25.66
N VAL A 245 -3.87 -2.52 -26.44
CA VAL A 245 -3.88 -3.21 -27.73
C VAL A 245 -4.02 -2.16 -28.84
N VAL A 246 -3.02 -2.06 -29.67
CA VAL A 246 -2.95 -1.17 -30.83
C VAL A 246 -2.72 -2.03 -32.07
N ASP A 247 -3.51 -1.87 -33.11
CA ASP A 247 -3.37 -2.54 -34.40
C ASP A 247 -3.18 -4.09 -34.28
N ASP A 248 -4.01 -4.77 -33.49
CA ASP A 248 -3.94 -6.21 -33.23
C ASP A 248 -2.59 -6.71 -32.66
N TRP A 249 -1.76 -5.79 -32.16
CA TRP A 249 -0.53 -6.14 -31.49
C TRP A 249 -0.77 -7.06 -30.28
N LYS A 250 0.03 -8.10 -30.18
CA LYS A 250 0.01 -9.05 -29.05
C LYS A 250 1.39 -9.12 -28.41
N PRO A 251 1.48 -9.18 -27.08
CA PRO A 251 2.75 -9.36 -26.42
C PRO A 251 3.35 -10.73 -26.78
N THR A 252 4.62 -10.74 -27.16
CA THR A 252 5.37 -11.99 -27.44
C THR A 252 6.13 -12.48 -26.21
N GLN A 253 6.29 -11.64 -25.20
CA GLN A 253 7.04 -11.96 -23.99
C GLN A 253 6.39 -11.29 -22.77
N ARG A 254 6.60 -11.90 -21.58
CA ARG A 254 6.14 -11.36 -20.30
C ARG A 254 7.14 -11.67 -19.18
N ALA A 255 6.94 -11.04 -18.02
CA ALA A 255 7.71 -11.35 -16.83
C ALA A 255 7.19 -12.60 -16.13
N ASP A 256 8.09 -13.46 -15.69
CA ASP A 256 7.84 -14.45 -14.64
C ASP A 256 8.36 -13.87 -13.33
N ASP A 257 7.46 -13.44 -12.45
CA ASP A 257 7.81 -12.78 -11.20
C ASP A 257 8.32 -13.75 -10.14
N SER A 258 8.07 -15.04 -10.29
CA SER A 258 8.59 -16.07 -9.39
C SER A 258 10.09 -16.30 -9.58
N THR A 259 10.55 -16.24 -10.83
CA THR A 259 11.97 -16.43 -11.21
C THR A 259 12.70 -15.11 -11.49
N LYS A 260 11.97 -13.98 -11.57
CA LYS A 260 12.47 -12.66 -11.98
C LYS A 260 13.09 -12.67 -13.38
N THR A 261 12.62 -13.55 -14.26
CA THR A 261 13.10 -13.70 -15.61
C THR A 261 12.05 -13.26 -16.64
N LYS A 262 12.51 -13.03 -17.86
CA LYS A 262 11.68 -12.78 -19.03
C LYS A 262 11.45 -14.08 -19.76
N ILE A 263 10.19 -14.42 -20.03
CA ILE A 263 9.80 -15.63 -20.73
C ILE A 263 8.94 -15.31 -21.96
N ASP A 264 8.79 -16.26 -22.88
CA ASP A 264 7.82 -16.16 -23.96
C ASP A 264 6.41 -16.06 -23.39
N TYR A 265 5.52 -15.37 -24.13
CA TYR A 265 4.18 -15.14 -23.64
C TYR A 265 3.41 -16.48 -23.50
N ILE A 266 2.97 -16.74 -22.29
CA ILE A 266 2.05 -17.81 -21.92
C ILE A 266 1.01 -17.24 -20.95
N THR A 267 -0.18 -17.76 -20.94
CA THR A 267 -1.20 -17.36 -19.97
C THR A 267 -0.84 -17.83 -18.56
N PHE A 268 -1.45 -17.23 -17.54
CA PHE A 268 -1.29 -17.67 -16.14
C PHE A 268 -1.66 -19.16 -15.97
N LYS A 269 -2.71 -19.63 -16.64
CA LYS A 269 -3.12 -21.04 -16.58
C LYS A 269 -2.05 -21.97 -17.15
N GLU A 270 -1.45 -21.61 -18.27
CA GLU A 270 -0.35 -22.39 -18.86
C GLU A 270 0.89 -22.35 -17.97
N TRP A 271 1.20 -21.19 -17.36
CA TRP A 271 2.32 -21.04 -16.44
C TRP A 271 2.15 -21.88 -15.16
N LYS A 272 0.94 -21.89 -14.58
CA LYS A 272 0.63 -22.63 -13.34
C LYS A 272 0.69 -24.14 -13.52
N ASN A 273 0.56 -24.64 -14.76
CA ASN A 273 0.58 -26.06 -15.13
C ASN A 273 1.96 -26.58 -15.57
N LYS A 274 2.99 -25.71 -15.54
CA LYS A 274 4.40 -26.09 -15.79
C LYS A 274 5.07 -26.56 -14.51
#